data_455c2eaafb9f21ca753d345600fde448
#
_entry.id   455c2eaafb9f21ca753d345600fde448
#
_cell.length_a   1.000
_cell.length_b   1.000
_cell.length_c   1.000
_cell.angle_alpha   90.00
_cell.angle_beta   90.00
_cell.angle_gamma   90.00
#
_symmetry.space_group_name_H-M   'P 1'
#
loop_
_entity.id
_entity.type
_entity.pdbx_description
1 polymer ?
#
loop_
_entity_poly.entity_id
_entity_poly.type
_entity_poly.pdbx_seq_one_letter_code
_entity_poly.pdbx_strand_id
1 'polypeptide(L)'
;MAQKFYVVWVGRETGIFNDWPTAHASVDQFAGAKYKAFATRTEAEQALHEGSSAHIVRRANNSNHSTKTERRAAHTAHQSNVSIYCDGACEPNPGNAGSGVVVYRNGELAELWYGLYNPQGTNNSAELNALHEALRIAEAALQGGYSVEICSDSQYAINCISVWAPNWEKKGWQKKDGEIKNLDLIKDCYAIHQ
;
A
#
# COMPACT_ATOMS: atom_id res chain seq x y z
N MET A 1 -0.35 -36.03 1.26
CA MET A 1 -0.43 -34.55 1.23
C MET A 1 0.32 -34.06 0.00
N ALA A 2 -0.25 -33.14 -0.76
CA ALA A 2 0.45 -32.60 -1.94
C ALA A 2 1.68 -31.79 -1.48
N GLN A 3 2.83 -32.04 -2.10
CA GLN A 3 4.06 -31.32 -1.86
C GLN A 3 3.86 -29.85 -2.29
N LYS A 4 4.32 -28.90 -1.48
CA LYS A 4 4.30 -27.47 -1.79
C LYS A 4 5.73 -26.96 -1.89
N PHE A 5 5.92 -25.94 -2.73
CA PHE A 5 7.17 -25.22 -2.90
C PHE A 5 7.01 -23.80 -2.37
N TYR A 6 7.96 -23.33 -1.60
CA TYR A 6 7.91 -22.02 -0.97
C TYR A 6 9.00 -21.14 -1.57
N VAL A 7 8.62 -20.01 -2.13
CA VAL A 7 9.56 -19.00 -2.62
C VAL A 7 9.72 -17.95 -1.55
N VAL A 8 10.95 -17.69 -1.16
CA VAL A 8 11.34 -16.59 -0.28
C VAL A 8 12.11 -15.58 -1.10
N TRP A 9 11.54 -14.41 -1.32
CA TRP A 9 12.21 -13.31 -2.03
C TRP A 9 12.99 -12.41 -1.07
N VAL A 10 12.48 -12.26 0.18
CA VAL A 10 13.11 -11.46 1.24
C VAL A 10 13.04 -12.27 2.54
N GLY A 11 14.19 -12.54 3.11
CA GLY A 11 14.36 -13.35 4.31
C GLY A 11 15.87 -13.49 4.63
N ARG A 12 16.21 -14.30 5.64
CA ARG A 12 17.61 -14.64 5.96
C ARG A 12 18.29 -15.40 4.81
N GLU A 13 17.53 -16.31 4.22
CA GLU A 13 17.93 -17.02 2.99
C GLU A 13 16.81 -16.86 1.96
N THR A 14 17.18 -16.53 0.71
CA THR A 14 16.26 -16.37 -0.41
C THR A 14 16.36 -17.53 -1.37
N GLY A 15 15.24 -17.89 -2.01
CA GLY A 15 15.22 -19.01 -2.95
C GLY A 15 13.94 -19.83 -2.86
N ILE A 16 14.01 -21.07 -3.38
CA ILE A 16 12.89 -22.03 -3.38
C ILE A 16 13.17 -23.11 -2.36
N PHE A 17 12.24 -23.31 -1.45
CA PHE A 17 12.28 -24.32 -0.40
C PHE A 17 11.21 -25.38 -0.65
N ASN A 18 11.55 -26.64 -0.42
CA ASN A 18 10.68 -27.80 -0.69
C ASN A 18 9.75 -28.13 0.50
N ASP A 19 9.96 -27.48 1.64
CA ASP A 19 9.19 -27.69 2.87
C ASP A 19 9.01 -26.38 3.64
N TRP A 20 7.96 -26.34 4.45
CA TRP A 20 7.63 -25.17 5.25
C TRP A 20 8.60 -24.91 6.42
N PRO A 21 9.06 -25.90 7.18
CA PRO A 21 9.99 -25.66 8.27
C PRO A 21 11.24 -24.89 7.84
N THR A 22 11.85 -25.28 6.72
CA THR A 22 13.05 -24.61 6.17
C THR A 22 12.73 -23.20 5.67
N ALA A 23 11.63 -23.03 4.92
CA ALA A 23 11.17 -21.72 4.50
C ALA A 23 10.83 -20.80 5.68
N HIS A 24 10.18 -21.35 6.71
CA HIS A 24 9.81 -20.60 7.91
C HIS A 24 11.04 -20.10 8.66
N ALA A 25 12.07 -20.91 8.82
CA ALA A 25 13.33 -20.50 9.46
C ALA A 25 13.96 -19.26 8.78
N SER A 26 13.79 -19.12 7.46
CA SER A 26 14.26 -17.96 6.71
C SER A 26 13.44 -16.70 6.91
N VAL A 27 12.16 -16.82 7.25
CA VAL A 27 11.23 -15.68 7.30
C VAL A 27 10.73 -15.35 8.71
N ASP A 28 10.88 -16.30 9.66
CA ASP A 28 10.44 -16.11 11.04
C ASP A 28 11.17 -14.93 11.71
N GLN A 29 10.39 -13.99 12.26
CA GLN A 29 10.90 -12.77 12.87
C GLN A 29 11.84 -11.93 11.97
N PHE A 30 11.78 -12.10 10.66
CA PHE A 30 12.53 -11.29 9.71
C PHE A 30 11.66 -10.12 9.22
N ALA A 31 12.04 -8.89 9.60
CA ALA A 31 11.30 -7.70 9.21
C ALA A 31 11.24 -7.54 7.68
N GLY A 32 10.03 -7.39 7.15
CA GLY A 32 9.83 -7.23 5.70
C GLY A 32 9.94 -8.52 4.89
N ALA A 33 9.90 -9.71 5.53
CA ALA A 33 9.93 -10.98 4.84
C ALA A 33 8.86 -11.08 3.74
N LYS A 34 9.28 -11.54 2.55
CA LYS A 34 8.39 -11.74 1.40
C LYS A 34 8.51 -13.18 0.93
N TYR A 35 7.43 -13.92 1.03
CA TYR A 35 7.38 -15.33 0.63
C TYR A 35 5.99 -15.75 0.16
N LYS A 36 5.92 -16.86 -0.60
CA LYS A 36 4.66 -17.47 -1.06
C LYS A 36 4.83 -18.95 -1.35
N ALA A 37 3.75 -19.73 -1.13
CA ALA A 37 3.68 -21.14 -1.47
C ALA A 37 3.09 -21.36 -2.88
N PHE A 38 3.63 -22.33 -3.61
CA PHE A 38 3.20 -22.75 -4.94
C PHE A 38 2.91 -24.24 -4.95
N ALA A 39 2.05 -24.67 -5.88
CA ALA A 39 1.67 -26.06 -6.00
C ALA A 39 2.73 -26.88 -6.77
N THR A 40 3.46 -26.26 -7.68
CA THR A 40 4.48 -26.88 -8.51
C THR A 40 5.81 -26.16 -8.41
N ARG A 41 6.90 -26.88 -8.66
CA ARG A 41 8.26 -26.31 -8.69
C ARG A 41 8.43 -25.32 -9.84
N THR A 42 7.84 -25.60 -10.99
CA THR A 42 7.89 -24.72 -12.17
C THR A 42 7.25 -23.37 -11.89
N GLU A 43 6.08 -23.35 -11.20
CA GLU A 43 5.45 -22.08 -10.76
C GLU A 43 6.33 -21.32 -9.77
N ALA A 44 7.01 -22.02 -8.87
CA ALA A 44 7.92 -21.42 -7.91
C ALA A 44 9.16 -20.82 -8.60
N GLU A 45 9.72 -21.51 -9.58
CA GLU A 45 10.87 -21.04 -10.38
C GLU A 45 10.51 -19.78 -11.20
N GLN A 46 9.35 -19.81 -11.85
CA GLN A 46 8.82 -18.67 -12.58
C GLN A 46 8.58 -17.47 -11.64
N ALA A 47 7.96 -17.73 -10.49
CA ALA A 47 7.68 -16.70 -9.50
C ALA A 47 8.96 -16.08 -8.90
N LEU A 48 9.99 -16.88 -8.69
CA LEU A 48 11.29 -16.37 -8.23
C LEU A 48 11.92 -15.43 -9.27
N HIS A 49 11.82 -15.80 -10.56
CA HIS A 49 12.35 -15.01 -11.67
C HIS A 49 11.56 -13.70 -11.89
N GLU A 50 10.23 -13.75 -11.77
CA GLU A 50 9.35 -12.58 -11.93
C GLU A 50 9.41 -11.61 -10.74
N GLY A 51 9.96 -12.04 -9.61
CA GLY A 51 10.10 -11.24 -8.41
C GLY A 51 8.84 -11.14 -7.54
N SER A 52 9.00 -10.65 -6.32
CA SER A 52 7.93 -10.59 -5.31
C SER A 52 6.75 -9.71 -5.72
N SER A 53 6.99 -8.66 -6.47
CA SER A 53 5.99 -7.65 -6.86
C SER A 53 4.88 -8.25 -7.73
N ALA A 54 5.21 -9.17 -8.65
CA ALA A 54 4.23 -9.82 -9.53
C ALA A 54 3.28 -10.78 -8.78
N HIS A 55 3.69 -11.30 -7.62
CA HIS A 55 3.00 -12.38 -6.93
C HIS A 55 2.34 -12.00 -5.59
N ILE A 56 2.71 -10.88 -4.97
CA ILE A 56 2.18 -10.45 -3.68
C ILE A 56 0.86 -9.66 -3.83
N VAL A 57 0.65 -8.97 -4.94
CA VAL A 57 -0.56 -8.16 -5.23
C VAL A 57 -1.85 -9.01 -5.38
N ARG A 58 -1.76 -10.33 -5.52
CA ARG A 58 -2.93 -11.21 -5.79
C ARG A 58 -3.71 -11.69 -4.57
N ARG A 59 -3.46 -11.22 -3.35
CA ARG A 59 -4.11 -11.76 -2.14
C ARG A 59 -5.41 -11.07 -1.72
N ALA A 60 -5.89 -10.07 -2.45
CA ALA A 60 -7.12 -9.33 -2.09
C ALA A 60 -8.42 -9.85 -2.74
N ASN A 61 -8.36 -10.76 -3.72
CA ASN A 61 -9.59 -11.28 -4.35
C ASN A 61 -9.44 -12.75 -4.73
N ASN A 62 -9.85 -13.66 -3.85
CA ASN A 62 -10.33 -14.96 -4.28
C ASN A 62 -11.35 -15.55 -3.29
N SER A 63 -12.61 -15.19 -3.47
CA SER A 63 -13.75 -16.05 -3.21
C SER A 63 -14.81 -15.74 -4.27
N ASN A 64 -14.83 -16.49 -5.35
CA ASN A 64 -15.96 -17.22 -5.87
C ASN A 64 -15.72 -17.70 -7.30
N HIS A 65 -15.90 -18.98 -7.41
CA HIS A 65 -15.98 -19.81 -8.59
C HIS A 65 -17.16 -19.39 -9.48
N SER A 66 -16.95 -19.14 -10.77
CA SER A 66 -17.73 -19.74 -11.85
C SER A 66 -17.32 -19.22 -13.24
N THR A 67 -17.14 -20.19 -14.12
CA THR A 67 -16.97 -20.12 -15.57
C THR A 67 -17.91 -19.16 -16.28
N LYS A 68 -17.42 -18.32 -17.20
CA LYS A 68 -17.85 -18.24 -18.61
C LYS A 68 -17.04 -17.23 -19.42
N THR A 69 -16.39 -17.75 -20.40
CA THR A 69 -16.12 -17.29 -21.78
C THR A 69 -16.40 -15.80 -22.12
N GLU A 70 -15.33 -15.16 -22.60
CA GLU A 70 -15.29 -14.12 -23.62
C GLU A 70 -16.27 -12.93 -23.52
N ARG A 71 -15.74 -11.81 -23.05
CA ARG A 71 -15.90 -10.54 -23.79
C ARG A 71 -14.65 -9.68 -23.54
N ARG A 72 -13.79 -9.67 -24.54
CA ARG A 72 -12.75 -8.65 -24.73
C ARG A 72 -13.47 -7.32 -24.90
N ALA A 73 -13.74 -6.64 -23.80
CA ALA A 73 -13.95 -5.21 -23.80
C ALA A 73 -12.58 -4.62 -23.45
N ALA A 74 -11.99 -3.92 -24.40
CA ALA A 74 -10.82 -3.11 -24.18
C ALA A 74 -11.16 -2.04 -23.13
N HIS A 75 -10.93 -2.33 -21.85
CA HIS A 75 -10.56 -1.30 -20.90
C HIS A 75 -9.16 -0.87 -21.33
N THR A 76 -9.09 0.22 -22.04
CA THR A 76 -7.89 1.06 -22.04
C THR A 76 -7.69 1.41 -20.57
N ALA A 77 -6.85 0.63 -19.87
CA ALA A 77 -6.29 1.05 -18.60
C ALA A 77 -5.66 2.41 -18.91
N HIS A 78 -6.21 3.47 -18.34
CA HIS A 78 -5.54 4.75 -18.26
C HIS A 78 -4.27 4.45 -17.46
N GLN A 79 -3.16 4.30 -18.18
CA GLN A 79 -1.87 4.11 -17.56
C GLN A 79 -1.55 5.43 -16.89
N SER A 80 -1.59 5.47 -15.55
CA SER A 80 -1.24 6.68 -14.82
C SER A 80 0.19 7.04 -15.15
N ASN A 81 0.41 8.28 -15.57
CA ASN A 81 1.76 8.76 -15.87
C ASN A 81 2.56 8.96 -14.57
N VAL A 82 1.86 9.13 -13.44
CA VAL A 82 2.46 9.31 -12.11
C VAL A 82 1.79 8.36 -11.12
N SER A 83 2.59 7.52 -10.48
CA SER A 83 2.16 6.63 -9.39
C SER A 83 2.86 7.04 -8.10
N ILE A 84 2.10 7.30 -7.05
CA ILE A 84 2.59 7.80 -5.77
C ILE A 84 2.26 6.77 -4.71
N TYR A 85 3.29 6.26 -4.03
CA TYR A 85 3.16 5.33 -2.92
C TYR A 85 3.47 6.06 -1.63
N CYS A 86 2.62 5.90 -0.60
CA CYS A 86 2.81 6.56 0.68
C CYS A 86 2.56 5.60 1.84
N ASP A 87 3.36 5.76 2.89
CA ASP A 87 3.35 4.92 4.09
C ASP A 87 3.81 5.71 5.31
N GLY A 88 3.31 5.36 6.49
CA GLY A 88 3.66 5.99 7.75
C GLY A 88 3.92 4.96 8.85
N ALA A 89 4.89 5.24 9.71
CA ALA A 89 5.24 4.37 10.83
C ALA A 89 5.44 5.17 12.12
N CYS A 90 5.20 4.53 13.27
CA CYS A 90 5.42 5.09 14.59
C CYS A 90 5.93 4.04 15.55
N GLU A 91 7.11 4.27 16.14
CA GLU A 91 7.72 3.35 17.10
C GLU A 91 8.43 4.13 18.22
N PRO A 92 8.06 3.92 19.54
CA PRO A 92 6.86 3.24 19.98
C PRO A 92 5.58 4.01 19.56
N ASN A 93 4.40 3.39 19.63
CA ASN A 93 3.14 4.04 19.26
C ASN A 93 2.24 4.26 20.50
N PRO A 94 2.03 5.50 20.98
CA PRO A 94 2.52 6.78 20.43
C PRO A 94 4.01 7.02 20.70
N GLY A 95 4.65 7.82 19.82
CA GLY A 95 6.07 8.16 19.95
C GLY A 95 6.66 8.75 18.68
N ASN A 96 7.87 8.31 18.35
CA ASN A 96 8.56 8.76 17.14
C ASN A 96 7.84 8.25 15.90
N ALA A 97 7.28 9.17 15.14
CA ALA A 97 6.56 8.87 13.90
C ALA A 97 7.29 9.46 12.70
N GLY A 98 7.25 8.75 11.59
CA GLY A 98 7.82 9.17 10.32
C GLY A 98 6.91 8.78 9.16
N SER A 99 6.99 9.52 8.08
CA SER A 99 6.22 9.26 6.87
C SER A 99 7.13 9.27 5.65
N GLY A 100 6.80 8.46 4.65
CA GLY A 100 7.52 8.36 3.40
C GLY A 100 6.60 8.39 2.19
N VAL A 101 7.09 8.96 1.10
CA VAL A 101 6.40 8.98 -0.19
C VAL A 101 7.38 8.65 -1.30
N VAL A 102 6.97 7.80 -2.22
CA VAL A 102 7.73 7.42 -3.41
C VAL A 102 6.93 7.77 -4.64
N VAL A 103 7.55 8.51 -5.57
CA VAL A 103 6.92 8.95 -6.81
C VAL A 103 7.59 8.27 -7.99
N TYR A 104 6.79 7.58 -8.79
CA TYR A 104 7.21 7.08 -10.09
C TYR A 104 6.58 7.92 -11.20
N ARG A 105 7.37 8.26 -12.23
CA ARG A 105 6.89 8.90 -13.45
C ARG A 105 7.17 7.99 -14.64
N ASN A 106 6.14 7.62 -15.38
CA ASN A 106 6.24 6.66 -16.50
C ASN A 106 6.93 5.34 -16.11
N GLY A 107 6.74 4.87 -14.88
CA GLY A 107 7.33 3.64 -14.34
C GLY A 107 8.76 3.78 -13.81
N GLU A 108 9.39 4.95 -13.91
CA GLU A 108 10.73 5.22 -13.37
C GLU A 108 10.64 5.96 -12.04
N LEU A 109 11.52 5.61 -11.10
CA LEU A 109 11.63 6.31 -9.82
C LEU A 109 12.04 7.77 -10.06
N ALA A 110 11.16 8.70 -9.69
CA ALA A 110 11.37 10.14 -9.88
C ALA A 110 11.75 10.84 -8.58
N GLU A 111 11.05 10.54 -7.49
CA GLU A 111 11.23 11.23 -6.21
C GLU A 111 11.11 10.25 -5.04
N LEU A 112 11.88 10.49 -4.00
CA LEU A 112 11.84 9.76 -2.74
C LEU A 112 11.84 10.73 -1.58
N TRP A 113 10.72 10.78 -0.85
CA TRP A 113 10.52 11.63 0.32
C TRP A 113 10.49 10.76 1.57
N TYR A 114 11.26 11.12 2.59
CA TYR A 114 11.32 10.37 3.84
C TYR A 114 11.59 11.29 5.03
N GLY A 115 11.20 10.81 6.22
CA GLY A 115 11.56 11.46 7.47
C GLY A 115 10.56 12.45 8.00
N LEU A 116 9.45 12.81 7.34
CA LEU A 116 8.41 13.70 7.86
C LEU A 116 8.12 13.45 9.36
N TYR A 117 9.11 13.81 10.18
CA TYR A 117 9.28 13.33 11.54
C TYR A 117 8.37 14.07 12.52
N ASN A 118 7.66 13.31 13.37
CA ASN A 118 6.90 13.81 14.50
C ASN A 118 7.29 13.04 15.78
N PRO A 119 7.91 13.68 16.80
CA PRO A 119 8.36 12.99 18.01
C PRO A 119 7.22 12.56 18.94
N GLN A 120 6.00 13.00 18.72
CA GLN A 120 4.82 12.69 19.52
C GLN A 120 3.65 12.21 18.62
N GLY A 121 3.98 11.51 17.56
CA GLY A 121 3.00 11.00 16.62
C GLY A 121 2.33 9.70 17.05
N THR A 122 1.47 9.24 16.19
CA THR A 122 0.87 7.90 16.23
C THR A 122 0.97 7.28 14.85
N ASN A 123 0.81 5.97 14.74
CA ASN A 123 0.73 5.30 13.43
C ASN A 123 -0.28 6.00 12.52
N ASN A 124 -1.47 6.25 13.02
CA ASN A 124 -2.51 6.93 12.25
C ASN A 124 -2.14 8.35 11.80
N SER A 125 -1.42 9.12 12.63
CA SER A 125 -0.97 10.45 12.23
C SER A 125 0.16 10.39 11.21
N ALA A 126 1.05 9.41 11.28
CA ALA A 126 2.10 9.18 10.29
C ALA A 126 1.52 8.79 8.92
N GLU A 127 0.54 7.88 8.90
CA GLU A 127 -0.18 7.49 7.69
C GLU A 127 -0.92 8.66 7.01
N LEU A 128 -1.60 9.49 7.82
CA LEU A 128 -2.27 10.69 7.29
C LEU A 128 -1.26 11.72 6.77
N ASN A 129 -0.12 11.90 7.42
CA ASN A 129 0.95 12.79 6.94
C ASN A 129 1.52 12.30 5.61
N ALA A 130 1.75 10.98 5.46
CA ALA A 130 2.21 10.40 4.22
C ALA A 130 1.18 10.64 3.08
N LEU A 131 -0.10 10.42 3.37
CA LEU A 131 -1.19 10.64 2.42
C LEU A 131 -1.33 12.13 2.07
N HIS A 132 -1.17 13.05 3.02
CA HIS A 132 -1.21 14.49 2.79
C HIS A 132 -0.14 14.93 1.78
N GLU A 133 1.11 14.50 1.97
CA GLU A 133 2.18 14.81 1.03
C GLU A 133 1.96 14.16 -0.33
N ALA A 134 1.46 12.93 -0.37
CA ALA A 134 1.09 12.27 -1.62
C ALA A 134 0.00 13.04 -2.39
N LEU A 135 -1.01 13.57 -1.69
CA LEU A 135 -2.06 14.39 -2.28
C LEU A 135 -1.52 15.71 -2.84
N ARG A 136 -0.61 16.39 -2.14
CA ARG A 136 0.03 17.63 -2.63
C ARG A 136 0.84 17.38 -3.89
N ILE A 137 1.59 16.29 -3.94
CA ILE A 137 2.36 15.90 -5.12
C ILE A 137 1.41 15.55 -6.28
N ALA A 138 0.31 14.86 -5.97
CA ALA A 138 -0.71 14.51 -6.95
C ALA A 138 -1.38 15.76 -7.56
N GLU A 139 -1.75 16.73 -6.73
CA GLU A 139 -2.33 17.99 -7.16
C GLU A 139 -1.39 18.73 -8.14
N ALA A 140 -0.11 18.87 -7.79
CA ALA A 140 0.89 19.49 -8.66
C ALA A 140 1.06 18.72 -9.99
N ALA A 141 1.04 17.38 -9.95
CA ALA A 141 1.13 16.57 -11.15
C ALA A 141 -0.11 16.70 -12.05
N LEU A 142 -1.32 16.73 -11.47
CA LEU A 142 -2.57 16.96 -12.19
C LEU A 142 -2.59 18.33 -12.86
N GLN A 143 -2.11 19.40 -12.18
CA GLN A 143 -1.95 20.72 -12.76
C GLN A 143 -0.95 20.72 -13.93
N GLY A 144 0.03 19.84 -13.90
CA GLY A 144 0.97 19.58 -15.00
C GLY A 144 0.39 18.74 -16.14
N GLY A 145 -0.88 18.34 -16.08
CA GLY A 145 -1.57 17.56 -17.11
C GLY A 145 -1.29 16.04 -17.05
N TYR A 146 -0.69 15.55 -15.98
CA TYR A 146 -0.45 14.12 -15.79
C TYR A 146 -1.70 13.43 -15.20
N SER A 147 -1.90 12.17 -15.53
CA SER A 147 -2.80 11.30 -14.78
C SER A 147 -2.06 10.75 -13.55
N VAL A 148 -2.75 10.68 -12.42
CA VAL A 148 -2.12 10.34 -11.14
C VAL A 148 -2.92 9.24 -10.44
N GLU A 149 -2.21 8.31 -9.83
CA GLU A 149 -2.76 7.38 -8.84
C GLU A 149 -1.98 7.46 -7.53
N ILE A 150 -2.67 7.38 -6.40
CA ILE A 150 -2.07 7.28 -5.07
C ILE A 150 -2.34 5.89 -4.52
N CYS A 151 -1.28 5.22 -4.07
CA CYS A 151 -1.30 3.89 -3.48
C CYS A 151 -0.93 4.00 -1.99
N SER A 152 -1.84 3.61 -1.12
CA SER A 152 -1.61 3.48 0.32
C SER A 152 -2.22 2.17 0.81
N ASP A 153 -1.60 1.51 1.76
CA ASP A 153 -2.15 0.34 2.44
C ASP A 153 -2.90 0.70 3.73
N SER A 154 -2.85 1.97 4.13
CA SER A 154 -3.56 2.48 5.29
C SER A 154 -5.07 2.61 5.04
N GLN A 155 -5.81 1.58 5.41
CA GLN A 155 -7.28 1.62 5.35
C GLN A 155 -7.86 2.76 6.20
N TYR A 156 -7.17 3.14 7.29
CA TYR A 156 -7.57 4.27 8.12
C TYR A 156 -7.48 5.59 7.34
N ALA A 157 -6.32 5.89 6.74
CA ALA A 157 -6.10 7.11 5.99
C ALA A 157 -7.05 7.23 4.80
N ILE A 158 -7.22 6.15 4.03
CA ILE A 158 -8.16 6.08 2.91
C ILE A 158 -9.59 6.38 3.38
N ASN A 159 -10.06 5.69 4.44
CA ASN A 159 -11.42 5.88 4.95
C ASN A 159 -11.64 7.28 5.53
N CYS A 160 -10.62 7.89 6.14
CA CYS A 160 -10.71 9.25 6.66
C CYS A 160 -11.16 10.24 5.58
N ILE A 161 -10.55 10.19 4.40
CA ILE A 161 -10.81 11.19 3.34
C ILE A 161 -11.95 10.77 2.40
N SER A 162 -12.08 9.47 2.07
CA SER A 162 -13.05 9.02 1.07
C SER A 162 -14.42 8.69 1.64
N VAL A 163 -14.51 8.30 2.91
CA VAL A 163 -15.75 7.83 3.53
C VAL A 163 -16.21 8.73 4.68
N TRP A 164 -15.30 9.06 5.61
CA TRP A 164 -15.71 9.71 6.85
C TRP A 164 -15.74 11.22 6.73
N ALA A 165 -14.76 11.86 6.10
CA ALA A 165 -14.70 13.31 5.94
C ALA A 165 -15.95 13.89 5.26
N PRO A 166 -16.49 13.33 4.16
CA PRO A 166 -17.75 13.80 3.56
C PRO A 166 -18.94 13.80 4.53
N ASN A 167 -18.97 12.81 5.44
CA ASN A 167 -20.03 12.71 6.44
C ASN A 167 -19.80 13.65 7.63
N TRP A 168 -18.56 13.87 8.03
CA TRP A 168 -18.22 14.81 9.10
C TRP A 168 -18.42 16.27 8.65
N GLU A 169 -18.05 16.58 7.42
CA GLU A 169 -18.27 17.92 6.85
C GLU A 169 -19.76 18.31 6.90
N LYS A 170 -20.65 17.43 6.43
CA LYS A 170 -22.13 17.62 6.49
C LYS A 170 -22.66 17.84 7.91
N LYS A 171 -21.92 17.37 8.92
CA LYS A 171 -22.26 17.50 10.34
C LYS A 171 -21.45 18.58 11.07
N GLY A 172 -20.81 19.52 10.33
CA GLY A 172 -19.98 20.56 10.89
C GLY A 172 -18.71 20.02 11.58
N TRP A 173 -18.13 18.92 11.06
CA TRP A 173 -16.93 18.26 11.59
C TRP A 173 -17.10 17.77 13.04
N GLN A 174 -18.27 17.25 13.33
CA GLN A 174 -18.62 16.66 14.62
C GLN A 174 -18.93 15.17 14.48
N LYS A 175 -18.60 14.40 15.50
CA LYS A 175 -19.05 13.02 15.63
C LYS A 175 -19.83 12.83 16.91
N LYS A 176 -20.65 11.80 16.96
CA LYS A 176 -21.58 11.53 18.06
C LYS A 176 -20.86 11.31 19.41
N ASP A 177 -19.69 10.66 19.36
CA ASP A 177 -18.96 10.25 20.54
C ASP A 177 -17.50 10.76 20.48
N GLY A 178 -17.20 11.86 21.21
CA GLY A 178 -15.87 12.42 21.40
C GLY A 178 -15.32 13.22 20.20
N GLU A 179 -14.05 13.52 20.23
CA GLU A 179 -13.37 14.31 19.22
C GLU A 179 -12.90 13.48 18.03
N ILE A 180 -12.84 14.10 16.85
CA ILE A 180 -12.21 13.52 15.68
C ILE A 180 -10.69 13.74 15.83
N LYS A 181 -9.95 12.66 16.05
CA LYS A 181 -8.48 12.74 16.12
C LYS A 181 -7.90 13.14 14.77
N ASN A 182 -6.81 13.90 14.79
CA ASN A 182 -6.13 14.42 13.59
C ASN A 182 -7.04 15.26 12.68
N LEU A 183 -8.01 15.97 13.26
CA LEU A 183 -9.06 16.67 12.51
C LEU A 183 -8.51 17.65 11.48
N ASP A 184 -7.53 18.48 11.86
CA ASP A 184 -6.98 19.51 10.97
C ASP A 184 -6.30 18.85 9.76
N LEU A 185 -5.48 17.84 10.00
CA LEU A 185 -4.81 17.09 8.93
C LEU A 185 -5.81 16.35 8.02
N ILE A 186 -6.89 15.82 8.58
CA ILE A 186 -7.97 15.20 7.79
C ILE A 186 -8.67 16.24 6.92
N LYS A 187 -8.94 17.44 7.44
CA LYS A 187 -9.54 18.53 6.67
C LYS A 187 -8.65 18.96 5.52
N ASP A 188 -7.34 19.11 5.77
CA ASP A 188 -6.38 19.48 4.75
C ASP A 188 -6.29 18.43 3.64
N CYS A 189 -6.17 17.16 4.01
CA CYS A 189 -6.20 16.04 3.05
C CYS A 189 -7.50 16.03 2.23
N TYR A 190 -8.63 16.23 2.89
CA TYR A 190 -9.93 16.21 2.24
C TYR A 190 -10.11 17.39 1.29
N ALA A 191 -9.65 18.57 1.65
CA ALA A 191 -9.70 19.76 0.79
C ALA A 191 -8.91 19.59 -0.51
N ILE A 192 -7.73 18.92 -0.46
CA ILE A 192 -6.94 18.62 -1.66
C ILE A 192 -7.61 17.52 -2.51
N HIS A 193 -8.29 16.57 -1.85
CA HIS A 193 -8.92 15.43 -2.52
C HIS A 193 -10.17 15.80 -3.32
N GLN A 194 -10.82 16.95 -3.05
CA GLN A 194 -12.03 17.42 -3.76
C GLN A 194 -11.71 17.94 -5.16
#